data_80a9cb46f595f13b3a83d3645dbb43fa
#
_entry.id   80a9cb46f595f13b3a83d3645dbb43fa
#
_cell.length_a   1.000
_cell.length_b   1.000
_cell.length_c   1.000
_cell.angle_alpha   90.00
_cell.angle_beta   90.00
_cell.angle_gamma   90.00
#
_symmetry.space_group_name_H-M   'P 1'
#
loop_
_entity.id
_entity.type
_entity.pdbx_description
1 polymer ?
#
loop_
_entity_poly.entity_id
_entity_poly.type
_entity_poly.pdbx_seq_one_letter_code
_entity_poly.pdbx_strand_id
1 'polypeptide(L)'
;MELSNLFWNATLEEMKRGYIEEEDACICLMCGETIEKGMVYPYENQFYLAEKYMAVHIEQAHTSVFDYLIGMDKKLTGLTDHQKRLLTLFYQGKNDKDIQEELDIGSASTIRHHRFALKEKERQAKTFLTMMELLKEKDENAPTFVPVHKTATMVDERYNVTQDEQDKILKKYFSDGALTKFPPKEKQRLVVLREISKQLKKDHVYDEKELNGVLKGFFEDYALIRRYMIEYGLLDRKSDGSKYWVKK
;
A
#
# COMPACT_ATOMS: atom_id res chain seq x y z
N MET A 1 -5.65 -12.93 6.08
CA MET A 1 -4.87 -12.67 4.83
C MET A 1 -4.07 -11.39 4.98
N GLU A 2 -2.86 -11.25 4.39
CA GLU A 2 -2.10 -10.00 4.46
C GLU A 2 -2.78 -8.93 3.60
N LEU A 3 -2.93 -7.71 4.12
CA LEU A 3 -3.63 -6.61 3.45
C LEU A 3 -3.07 -6.30 2.04
N SER A 4 -1.75 -6.43 1.87
CA SER A 4 -1.12 -6.26 0.55
C SER A 4 -1.58 -7.32 -0.46
N ASN A 5 -1.85 -8.55 -0.01
CA ASN A 5 -2.40 -9.59 -0.88
C ASN A 5 -3.83 -9.26 -1.30
N LEU A 6 -4.67 -8.80 -0.36
CA LEU A 6 -6.03 -8.37 -0.66
C LEU A 6 -6.02 -7.23 -1.68
N PHE A 7 -5.17 -6.23 -1.47
CA PHE A 7 -5.08 -5.07 -2.36
C PHE A 7 -4.66 -5.44 -3.80
N TRP A 8 -3.57 -6.23 -3.95
CA TRP A 8 -3.04 -6.54 -5.27
C TRP A 8 -3.82 -7.62 -6.03
N ASN A 9 -4.63 -8.42 -5.33
CA ASN A 9 -5.51 -9.42 -5.95
C ASN A 9 -6.94 -8.92 -6.16
N ALA A 10 -7.28 -7.72 -5.66
CA ALA A 10 -8.58 -7.12 -5.86
C ALA A 10 -8.84 -6.83 -7.35
N THR A 11 -10.08 -7.04 -7.78
CA THR A 11 -10.54 -6.65 -9.12
C THR A 11 -10.53 -5.13 -9.28
N LEU A 12 -10.57 -4.65 -10.52
CA LEU A 12 -10.62 -3.20 -10.80
C LEU A 12 -11.84 -2.54 -10.14
N GLU A 13 -12.99 -3.22 -10.09
CA GLU A 13 -14.20 -2.68 -9.45
C GLU A 13 -14.06 -2.64 -7.92
N GLU A 14 -13.45 -3.64 -7.30
CA GLU A 14 -13.13 -3.61 -5.87
C GLU A 14 -12.11 -2.53 -5.53
N MET A 15 -11.05 -2.39 -6.32
CA MET A 15 -10.09 -1.29 -6.14
C MET A 15 -10.76 0.07 -6.27
N LYS A 16 -11.67 0.25 -7.23
CA LYS A 16 -12.39 1.50 -7.47
C LYS A 16 -13.35 1.85 -6.34
N ARG A 17 -14.04 0.87 -5.76
CA ARG A 17 -14.91 1.10 -4.59
C ARG A 17 -14.14 1.16 -3.28
N GLY A 18 -12.88 0.67 -3.23
CA GLY A 18 -11.95 0.76 -2.10
C GLY A 18 -12.07 -0.35 -1.05
N TYR A 19 -12.90 -1.35 -1.28
CA TYR A 19 -13.09 -2.47 -0.36
C TYR A 19 -13.48 -3.74 -1.10
N ILE A 20 -13.23 -4.88 -0.46
CA ILE A 20 -13.75 -6.18 -0.86
C ILE A 20 -14.93 -6.57 0.02
N GLU A 21 -15.80 -7.42 -0.51
CA GLU A 21 -16.89 -8.04 0.22
C GLU A 21 -16.57 -9.53 0.39
N GLU A 22 -16.53 -9.96 1.64
CA GLU A 22 -16.56 -11.36 2.03
C GLU A 22 -17.98 -11.75 2.46
N GLU A 23 -18.20 -13.00 2.82
CA GLU A 23 -19.52 -13.51 3.22
C GLU A 23 -20.09 -12.71 4.40
N ASP A 24 -19.29 -12.51 5.44
CA ASP A 24 -19.70 -11.90 6.70
C ASP A 24 -19.17 -10.47 6.92
N ALA A 25 -18.37 -9.92 6.01
CA ALA A 25 -17.73 -8.64 6.23
C ALA A 25 -17.38 -7.87 4.95
N CYS A 26 -17.22 -6.55 5.10
CA CYS A 26 -16.53 -5.68 4.16
C CYS A 26 -15.14 -5.33 4.70
N ILE A 27 -14.10 -5.42 3.88
CA ILE A 27 -12.72 -5.13 4.29
C ILE A 27 -12.14 -4.00 3.45
N CYS A 28 -11.75 -2.91 4.10
CA CYS A 28 -11.11 -1.77 3.45
C CYS A 28 -9.76 -2.17 2.84
N LEU A 29 -9.59 -1.97 1.54
CA LEU A 29 -8.33 -2.26 0.85
C LEU A 29 -7.19 -1.31 1.23
N MET A 30 -7.50 -0.16 1.81
CA MET A 30 -6.51 0.86 2.16
C MET A 30 -5.89 0.66 3.54
N CYS A 31 -6.69 0.31 4.56
CA CYS A 31 -6.19 0.15 5.93
C CYS A 31 -6.43 -1.25 6.53
N GLY A 32 -7.33 -2.05 5.94
CA GLY A 32 -7.71 -3.37 6.45
C GLY A 32 -8.81 -3.31 7.52
N GLU A 33 -9.45 -2.16 7.71
CA GLU A 33 -10.63 -2.05 8.59
C GLU A 33 -11.70 -3.02 8.12
N THR A 34 -12.25 -3.76 9.06
CA THR A 34 -13.25 -4.81 8.80
C THR A 34 -14.59 -4.40 9.41
N ILE A 35 -15.62 -4.36 8.60
CA ILE A 35 -16.98 -4.00 9.00
C ILE A 35 -17.88 -5.21 8.78
N GLU A 36 -18.42 -5.76 9.88
CA GLU A 36 -19.23 -6.98 9.85
C GLU A 36 -20.60 -6.73 9.20
N LYS A 37 -21.01 -7.63 8.33
CA LYS A 37 -22.37 -7.64 7.76
C LYS A 37 -23.39 -8.11 8.80
N GLY A 38 -24.65 -7.72 8.61
CA GLY A 38 -25.71 -8.05 9.57
C GLY A 38 -25.76 -7.14 10.81
N MET A 39 -24.79 -6.25 10.97
CA MET A 39 -24.76 -5.20 11.97
C MET A 39 -25.25 -3.88 11.41
N VAL A 40 -25.68 -2.97 12.30
CA VAL A 40 -26.12 -1.62 11.96
C VAL A 40 -25.19 -0.60 12.63
N TYR A 41 -24.63 0.29 11.84
CA TYR A 41 -23.60 1.24 12.26
C TYR A 41 -24.16 2.66 12.34
N PRO A 42 -24.16 3.29 13.52
CA PRO A 42 -24.64 4.66 13.66
C PRO A 42 -23.57 5.66 13.16
N TYR A 43 -24.00 6.63 12.37
CA TYR A 43 -23.17 7.77 11.97
C TYR A 43 -24.07 8.99 11.66
N GLU A 44 -23.78 10.18 12.23
CA GLU A 44 -24.49 11.45 11.99
C GLU A 44 -26.03 11.35 12.05
N ASN A 45 -26.59 10.75 13.10
CA ASN A 45 -28.03 10.52 13.28
C ASN A 45 -28.68 9.60 12.24
N GLN A 46 -27.90 8.84 11.48
CA GLN A 46 -28.38 7.82 10.55
C GLN A 46 -27.80 6.46 10.91
N PHE A 47 -28.41 5.43 10.37
CA PHE A 47 -27.97 4.05 10.53
C PHE A 47 -27.65 3.45 9.17
N TYR A 48 -26.49 2.81 9.08
CA TYR A 48 -25.97 2.25 7.85
C TYR A 48 -25.73 0.75 7.96
N LEU A 49 -25.96 0.03 6.88
CA LEU A 49 -25.45 -1.33 6.71
C LEU A 49 -23.96 -1.28 6.34
N ALA A 50 -23.28 -2.42 6.47
CA ALA A 50 -21.82 -2.53 6.33
C ALA A 50 -21.27 -1.88 5.06
N GLU A 51 -21.88 -2.10 3.90
CA GLU A 51 -21.41 -1.58 2.61
C GLU A 51 -21.45 -0.04 2.57
N LYS A 52 -22.54 0.55 3.04
CA LYS A 52 -22.67 2.02 3.12
C LYS A 52 -21.78 2.62 4.20
N TYR A 53 -21.66 1.93 5.35
CA TYR A 53 -20.76 2.38 6.40
C TYR A 53 -19.30 2.29 5.99
N MET A 54 -18.91 1.30 5.17
CA MET A 54 -17.58 1.24 4.57
C MET A 54 -17.28 2.45 3.68
N ALA A 55 -18.27 2.95 2.93
CA ALA A 55 -18.10 4.19 2.16
C ALA A 55 -17.85 5.41 3.07
N VAL A 56 -18.58 5.51 4.19
CA VAL A 56 -18.35 6.54 5.22
C VAL A 56 -16.94 6.41 5.82
N HIS A 57 -16.51 5.19 6.16
CA HIS A 57 -15.16 4.94 6.65
C HIS A 57 -14.10 5.41 5.66
N ILE A 58 -14.27 5.11 4.35
CA ILE A 58 -13.33 5.52 3.31
C ILE A 58 -13.21 7.05 3.23
N GLU A 59 -14.35 7.75 3.27
CA GLU A 59 -14.36 9.22 3.25
C GLU A 59 -13.66 9.82 4.46
N GLN A 60 -13.91 9.30 5.66
CA GLN A 60 -13.33 9.81 6.89
C GLN A 60 -11.84 9.49 7.06
N ALA A 61 -11.46 8.24 6.78
CA ALA A 61 -10.11 7.77 7.06
C ALA A 61 -9.14 8.03 5.90
N HIS A 62 -9.64 8.13 4.65
CA HIS A 62 -8.81 8.15 3.44
C HIS A 62 -9.15 9.29 2.49
N THR A 63 -10.10 10.15 2.81
CA THR A 63 -10.65 11.22 1.96
C THR A 63 -11.37 10.63 0.73
N SER A 64 -10.67 9.87 -0.09
CA SER A 64 -11.24 9.08 -1.18
C SER A 64 -10.28 7.96 -1.61
N VAL A 65 -10.80 7.02 -2.37
CA VAL A 65 -9.97 5.98 -3.03
C VAL A 65 -8.96 6.63 -3.99
N PHE A 66 -9.38 7.68 -4.70
CA PHE A 66 -8.48 8.39 -5.62
C PHE A 66 -7.32 9.05 -4.88
N ASP A 67 -7.58 9.74 -3.76
CA ASP A 67 -6.55 10.41 -2.96
C ASP A 67 -5.55 9.40 -2.38
N TYR A 68 -6.04 8.24 -1.94
CA TYR A 68 -5.17 7.16 -1.51
C TYR A 68 -4.27 6.66 -2.64
N LEU A 69 -4.84 6.32 -3.81
CA LEU A 69 -4.08 5.77 -4.93
C LEU A 69 -3.07 6.77 -5.50
N ILE A 70 -3.44 8.05 -5.63
CA ILE A 70 -2.54 9.09 -6.13
C ILE A 70 -1.41 9.38 -5.14
N GLY A 71 -1.65 9.16 -3.83
CA GLY A 71 -0.67 9.27 -2.77
C GLY A 71 0.38 8.16 -2.73
N MET A 72 0.12 7.00 -3.35
CA MET A 72 1.07 5.87 -3.37
C MET A 72 2.39 6.27 -4.03
N ASP A 73 3.48 5.57 -3.68
CA ASP A 73 4.81 5.85 -4.25
C ASP A 73 4.82 5.73 -5.78
N LYS A 74 5.66 6.55 -6.43
CA LYS A 74 5.84 6.53 -7.89
C LYS A 74 6.29 5.17 -8.43
N LYS A 75 6.98 4.38 -7.62
CA LYS A 75 7.42 3.02 -7.99
C LYS A 75 6.25 2.05 -8.11
N LEU A 76 5.17 2.31 -7.38
CA LEU A 76 3.94 1.50 -7.44
C LEU A 76 2.98 2.01 -8.51
N THR A 77 2.88 3.33 -8.68
CA THR A 77 1.94 3.94 -9.62
C THR A 77 2.51 4.12 -11.02
N GLY A 78 3.83 4.15 -11.16
CA GLY A 78 4.51 4.50 -12.41
C GLY A 78 4.25 5.96 -12.86
N LEU A 79 3.79 6.84 -11.94
CA LEU A 79 3.46 8.24 -12.22
C LEU A 79 4.55 9.16 -11.68
N THR A 80 4.91 10.19 -12.46
CA THR A 80 5.75 11.28 -11.98
C THR A 80 4.93 12.22 -11.09
N ASP A 81 5.61 13.02 -10.25
CA ASP A 81 4.92 13.99 -9.37
C ASP A 81 4.10 15.00 -10.19
N HIS A 82 4.62 15.42 -11.35
CA HIS A 82 3.87 16.29 -12.26
C HIS A 82 2.60 15.61 -12.82
N GLN A 83 2.68 14.33 -13.19
CA GLN A 83 1.50 13.57 -13.65
C GLN A 83 0.47 13.38 -12.53
N LYS A 84 0.92 13.16 -11.29
CA LYS A 84 0.04 13.08 -10.12
C LYS A 84 -0.70 14.40 -9.91
N ARG A 85 -0.01 15.54 -9.92
CA ARG A 85 -0.63 16.86 -9.80
C ARG A 85 -1.65 17.12 -10.91
N LEU A 86 -1.34 16.81 -12.16
CA LEU A 86 -2.27 16.91 -13.28
C LEU A 86 -3.53 16.06 -13.07
N LEU A 87 -3.36 14.78 -12.69
CA LEU A 87 -4.47 13.87 -12.43
C LEU A 87 -5.36 14.37 -11.28
N THR A 88 -4.78 14.93 -10.22
CA THR A 88 -5.51 15.53 -9.11
C THR A 88 -6.37 16.69 -9.59
N LEU A 89 -5.84 17.60 -10.41
CA LEU A 89 -6.60 18.73 -10.95
C LEU A 89 -7.69 18.28 -11.93
N PHE A 90 -7.42 17.25 -12.74
CA PHE A 90 -8.45 16.66 -13.59
C PHE A 90 -9.58 16.02 -12.78
N TYR A 91 -9.25 15.31 -11.68
CA TYR A 91 -10.23 14.70 -10.79
C TYR A 91 -11.09 15.74 -10.07
N GLN A 92 -10.52 16.90 -9.74
CA GLN A 92 -11.25 18.05 -9.17
C GLN A 92 -12.16 18.78 -10.21
N GLY A 93 -12.15 18.35 -11.46
CA GLY A 93 -12.97 18.97 -12.51
C GLY A 93 -12.44 20.33 -13.00
N LYS A 94 -11.18 20.69 -12.70
CA LYS A 94 -10.56 21.92 -13.18
C LYS A 94 -10.52 21.98 -14.71
N ASN A 95 -10.82 23.13 -15.27
CA ASN A 95 -10.68 23.34 -16.72
C ASN A 95 -9.22 23.59 -17.11
N ASP A 96 -8.90 23.50 -18.40
CA ASP A 96 -7.52 23.59 -18.87
C ASP A 96 -6.86 24.96 -18.59
N LYS A 97 -7.65 26.03 -18.50
CA LYS A 97 -7.13 27.37 -18.18
C LYS A 97 -6.70 27.46 -16.71
N ASP A 98 -7.54 26.99 -15.79
CA ASP A 98 -7.22 26.95 -14.36
C ASP A 98 -5.97 26.09 -14.09
N ILE A 99 -5.87 24.93 -14.79
CA ILE A 99 -4.71 24.05 -14.66
C ILE A 99 -3.44 24.70 -15.21
N GLN A 100 -3.55 25.46 -16.30
CA GLN A 100 -2.44 26.19 -16.87
C GLN A 100 -1.89 27.24 -15.89
N GLU A 101 -2.78 27.98 -15.24
CA GLU A 101 -2.41 28.98 -14.23
C GLU A 101 -1.81 28.32 -12.99
N GLU A 102 -2.42 27.24 -12.47
CA GLU A 102 -2.00 26.59 -11.22
C GLU A 102 -0.67 25.84 -11.33
N LEU A 103 -0.35 25.28 -12.50
CA LEU A 103 0.89 24.53 -12.75
C LEU A 103 1.95 25.33 -13.52
N ASP A 104 1.69 26.61 -13.80
CA ASP A 104 2.56 27.47 -14.61
C ASP A 104 2.94 26.83 -15.97
N ILE A 105 1.94 26.29 -16.65
CA ILE A 105 2.12 25.63 -17.93
C ILE A 105 1.93 26.66 -19.06
N GLY A 106 2.93 26.79 -19.94
CA GLY A 106 2.98 27.83 -20.96
C GLY A 106 1.84 27.81 -22.00
N SER A 107 1.11 26.68 -22.18
CA SER A 107 0.00 26.63 -23.13
C SER A 107 -1.03 25.54 -22.84
N ALA A 108 -2.30 25.78 -23.24
CA ALA A 108 -3.36 24.78 -23.21
C ALA A 108 -3.09 23.57 -24.12
N SER A 109 -2.28 23.72 -25.16
CA SER A 109 -1.87 22.59 -26.02
C SER A 109 -1.00 21.59 -25.25
N THR A 110 -0.19 22.07 -24.31
CA THR A 110 0.63 21.21 -23.43
C THR A 110 -0.27 20.37 -22.52
N ILE A 111 -1.31 20.95 -21.94
CA ILE A 111 -2.28 20.20 -21.10
C ILE A 111 -2.98 19.13 -21.93
N ARG A 112 -3.40 19.45 -23.16
CA ARG A 112 -4.01 18.48 -24.08
C ARG A 112 -3.04 17.35 -24.42
N HIS A 113 -1.76 17.65 -24.60
CA HIS A 113 -0.72 16.62 -24.79
C HIS A 113 -0.60 15.71 -23.55
N HIS A 114 -0.61 16.26 -22.33
CA HIS A 114 -0.60 15.46 -21.11
C HIS A 114 -1.84 14.56 -20.98
N ARG A 115 -3.03 15.07 -21.30
CA ARG A 115 -4.26 14.24 -21.35
C ARG A 115 -4.12 13.08 -22.32
N PHE A 116 -3.58 13.35 -23.52
CA PHE A 116 -3.35 12.32 -24.53
C PHE A 116 -2.35 11.26 -24.02
N ALA A 117 -1.21 11.68 -23.46
CA ALA A 117 -0.20 10.76 -22.92
C ALA A 117 -0.74 9.87 -21.79
N LEU A 118 -1.58 10.43 -20.91
CA LEU A 118 -2.24 9.64 -19.86
C LEU A 118 -3.25 8.64 -20.43
N LYS A 119 -3.99 9.03 -21.49
CA LYS A 119 -4.89 8.10 -22.20
C LYS A 119 -4.15 6.97 -22.90
N GLU A 120 -2.99 7.25 -23.50
CA GLU A 120 -2.15 6.20 -24.07
C GLU A 120 -1.63 5.25 -22.99
N LYS A 121 -1.25 5.78 -21.82
CA LYS A 121 -0.84 4.96 -20.67
C LYS A 121 -1.99 4.06 -20.17
N GLU A 122 -3.20 4.59 -20.10
CA GLU A 122 -4.41 3.82 -19.77
C GLU A 122 -4.63 2.65 -20.76
N ARG A 123 -4.51 2.90 -22.07
CA ARG A 123 -4.63 1.85 -23.10
C ARG A 123 -3.56 0.78 -22.96
N GLN A 124 -2.31 1.20 -22.75
CA GLN A 124 -1.20 0.28 -22.53
C GLN A 124 -1.42 -0.58 -21.27
N ALA A 125 -1.84 0.03 -20.16
CA ALA A 125 -2.14 -0.66 -18.93
C ALA A 125 -3.26 -1.69 -19.09
N LYS A 126 -4.36 -1.33 -19.79
CA LYS A 126 -5.46 -2.24 -20.09
C LYS A 126 -5.01 -3.43 -20.93
N THR A 127 -4.24 -3.18 -21.99
CA THR A 127 -3.72 -4.25 -22.86
C THR A 127 -2.77 -5.18 -22.10
N PHE A 128 -1.86 -4.60 -21.30
CA PHE A 128 -0.92 -5.37 -20.51
C PHE A 128 -1.64 -6.23 -19.44
N LEU A 129 -2.60 -5.64 -18.73
CA LEU A 129 -3.40 -6.36 -17.73
C LEU A 129 -4.14 -7.54 -18.37
N THR A 130 -4.77 -7.34 -19.54
CA THR A 130 -5.42 -8.43 -20.26
C THR A 130 -4.45 -9.56 -20.62
N MET A 131 -3.25 -9.24 -21.09
CA MET A 131 -2.23 -10.26 -21.37
C MET A 131 -1.82 -11.02 -20.10
N MET A 132 -1.68 -10.32 -18.96
CA MET A 132 -1.33 -10.96 -17.69
C MET A 132 -2.44 -11.87 -17.17
N GLU A 133 -3.71 -11.51 -17.35
CA GLU A 133 -4.84 -12.37 -16.98
C GLU A 133 -4.88 -13.64 -17.85
N LEU A 134 -4.72 -13.51 -19.17
CA LEU A 134 -4.63 -14.66 -20.08
C LEU A 134 -3.43 -15.57 -19.76
N LEU A 135 -2.30 -14.98 -19.35
CA LEU A 135 -1.12 -15.74 -18.94
C LEU A 135 -1.39 -16.59 -17.69
N LYS A 136 -2.09 -16.02 -16.70
CA LYS A 136 -2.46 -16.75 -15.46
C LYS A 136 -3.27 -18.02 -15.75
N GLU A 137 -4.09 -18.02 -16.81
CA GLU A 137 -4.89 -19.18 -17.22
C GLU A 137 -4.04 -20.33 -17.80
N LYS A 138 -2.81 -20.07 -18.24
CA LYS A 138 -1.96 -21.02 -18.98
C LYS A 138 -0.68 -21.40 -18.24
N ASP A 139 -0.16 -20.51 -17.40
CA ASP A 139 1.12 -20.73 -16.71
C ASP A 139 0.91 -21.41 -15.35
N GLU A 140 0.63 -22.71 -15.39
CA GLU A 140 0.45 -23.54 -14.19
C GLU A 140 1.74 -23.70 -13.35
N ASN A 141 2.90 -23.39 -13.93
CA ASN A 141 4.21 -23.52 -13.29
C ASN A 141 4.76 -22.19 -12.76
N ALA A 142 4.00 -21.11 -12.88
CA ALA A 142 4.43 -19.81 -12.38
C ALA A 142 4.71 -19.85 -10.87
N PRO A 143 5.87 -19.40 -10.41
CA PRO A 143 6.12 -19.30 -8.98
C PRO A 143 5.21 -18.25 -8.35
N THR A 144 4.67 -18.55 -7.18
CA THR A 144 3.88 -17.57 -6.41
C THR A 144 4.83 -16.57 -5.76
N PHE A 145 4.81 -15.33 -6.24
CA PHE A 145 5.60 -14.24 -5.67
C PHE A 145 4.91 -13.64 -4.43
N VAL A 146 5.75 -13.26 -3.46
CA VAL A 146 5.29 -12.48 -2.32
C VAL A 146 4.98 -11.05 -2.79
N PRO A 147 3.76 -10.53 -2.63
CA PRO A 147 3.42 -9.20 -3.11
C PRO A 147 4.25 -8.11 -2.47
N VAL A 148 4.51 -7.05 -3.23
CA VAL A 148 5.13 -5.83 -2.70
C VAL A 148 4.16 -5.18 -1.72
N HIS A 149 4.64 -4.75 -0.54
CA HIS A 149 3.77 -4.04 0.39
C HIS A 149 3.45 -2.62 -0.13
N LYS A 150 2.24 -2.16 0.11
CA LYS A 150 1.69 -0.91 -0.47
C LYS A 150 2.47 0.36 -0.11
N THR A 151 3.23 0.31 0.97
CA THR A 151 4.02 1.42 1.51
C THR A 151 5.49 1.35 1.10
N ALA A 152 5.85 0.47 0.15
CA ALA A 152 7.21 0.31 -0.31
C ALA A 152 7.78 1.62 -0.87
N THR A 153 8.93 2.04 -0.36
CA THR A 153 9.65 3.24 -0.81
C THR A 153 10.50 3.00 -2.06
N MET A 154 10.72 1.72 -2.38
CA MET A 154 11.42 1.28 -3.57
C MET A 154 10.91 -0.11 -3.98
N VAL A 155 10.90 -0.38 -5.27
CA VAL A 155 10.56 -1.70 -5.82
C VAL A 155 11.66 -2.10 -6.78
N ASP A 156 12.43 -3.12 -6.39
CA ASP A 156 13.57 -3.64 -7.14
C ASP A 156 13.77 -5.14 -6.88
N GLU A 157 14.92 -5.70 -7.22
CA GLU A 157 15.22 -7.12 -7.07
C GLU A 157 15.07 -7.67 -5.64
N ARG A 158 15.05 -6.81 -4.63
CA ARG A 158 14.80 -7.21 -3.23
C ARG A 158 13.41 -7.79 -3.04
N TYR A 159 12.46 -7.38 -3.87
CA TYR A 159 11.06 -7.87 -3.85
C TYR A 159 10.83 -9.11 -4.70
N ASN A 160 11.81 -9.53 -5.49
CA ASN A 160 11.73 -10.79 -6.24
C ASN A 160 11.90 -11.99 -5.28
N VAL A 161 10.87 -12.26 -4.47
CA VAL A 161 10.82 -13.31 -3.46
C VAL A 161 9.62 -14.19 -3.75
N THR A 162 9.85 -15.49 -3.90
CA THR A 162 8.75 -16.47 -3.96
C THR A 162 8.29 -16.85 -2.54
N GLN A 163 7.09 -17.43 -2.43
CA GLN A 163 6.57 -17.90 -1.14
C GLN A 163 7.50 -18.93 -0.51
N ASP A 164 7.99 -19.89 -1.31
CA ASP A 164 8.94 -20.92 -0.85
C ASP A 164 10.26 -20.32 -0.34
N GLU A 165 10.76 -19.28 -1.03
CA GLU A 165 11.96 -18.57 -0.58
C GLU A 165 11.73 -17.82 0.73
N GLN A 166 10.56 -17.17 0.88
CA GLN A 166 10.18 -16.50 2.12
C GLN A 166 10.18 -17.48 3.28
N ASP A 167 9.53 -18.62 3.13
CA ASP A 167 9.42 -19.64 4.18
C ASP A 167 10.79 -20.18 4.60
N LYS A 168 11.68 -20.46 3.62
CA LYS A 168 13.07 -20.86 3.88
C LYS A 168 13.86 -19.78 4.63
N ILE A 169 13.68 -18.51 4.27
CA ILE A 169 14.35 -17.37 4.93
C ILE A 169 13.86 -17.24 6.37
N LEU A 170 12.53 -17.25 6.59
CA LEU A 170 11.96 -17.14 7.92
C LEU A 170 12.42 -18.30 8.81
N LYS A 171 12.33 -19.54 8.34
CA LYS A 171 12.81 -20.71 9.07
C LYS A 171 14.31 -20.64 9.41
N LYS A 172 15.12 -20.01 8.57
CA LYS A 172 16.58 -19.87 8.80
C LYS A 172 16.94 -18.81 9.81
N TYR A 173 16.19 -17.70 9.86
CA TYR A 173 16.57 -16.52 10.62
C TYR A 173 15.75 -16.30 11.89
N PHE A 174 14.56 -16.91 12.01
CA PHE A 174 13.75 -16.86 13.23
C PHE A 174 13.83 -18.17 14.01
N SER A 175 13.94 -18.05 15.34
CA SER A 175 13.73 -19.11 16.30
C SER A 175 12.97 -18.51 17.49
N ASP A 176 11.93 -19.20 17.95
CA ASP A 176 11.11 -18.78 19.10
C ASP A 176 10.60 -17.32 19.04
N GLY A 177 10.28 -16.88 17.82
CA GLY A 177 9.75 -15.54 17.57
C GLY A 177 10.80 -14.41 17.49
N ALA A 178 12.08 -14.72 17.68
CA ALA A 178 13.18 -13.76 17.61
C ALA A 178 14.16 -14.08 16.48
N LEU A 179 14.91 -13.07 16.01
CA LEU A 179 15.97 -13.25 15.03
C LEU A 179 17.22 -13.85 15.70
N THR A 180 17.70 -14.96 15.17
CA THR A 180 18.98 -15.55 15.59
C THR A 180 20.18 -14.74 15.12
N LYS A 181 20.06 -14.07 13.98
CA LYS A 181 21.03 -13.13 13.41
C LYS A 181 20.40 -12.23 12.37
N PHE A 182 20.95 -11.03 12.18
CA PHE A 182 20.47 -10.14 11.13
C PHE A 182 21.00 -10.58 9.76
N PRO A 183 20.12 -10.68 8.73
CA PRO A 183 20.53 -11.18 7.42
C PRO A 183 21.49 -10.22 6.69
N PRO A 184 22.57 -10.74 6.04
CA PRO A 184 23.50 -9.90 5.29
C PRO A 184 22.93 -9.40 3.95
N LYS A 185 22.04 -10.19 3.30
CA LYS A 185 21.48 -9.85 1.99
C LYS A 185 20.19 -9.04 2.13
N GLU A 186 20.05 -7.98 1.32
CA GLU A 186 18.90 -7.06 1.37
C GLU A 186 17.56 -7.75 1.14
N LYS A 187 17.47 -8.67 0.18
CA LYS A 187 16.30 -9.51 -0.06
C LYS A 187 15.83 -10.24 1.22
N GLN A 188 16.78 -10.81 1.95
CA GLN A 188 16.48 -11.54 3.19
C GLN A 188 16.13 -10.59 4.35
N ARG A 189 16.76 -9.40 4.41
CA ARG A 189 16.39 -8.34 5.38
C ARG A 189 14.94 -7.93 5.19
N LEU A 190 14.53 -7.65 3.96
CA LEU A 190 13.16 -7.26 3.66
C LEU A 190 12.15 -8.31 4.16
N VAL A 191 12.42 -9.60 3.92
CA VAL A 191 11.55 -10.69 4.37
C VAL A 191 11.42 -10.70 5.90
N VAL A 192 12.52 -10.66 6.63
CA VAL A 192 12.48 -10.70 8.11
C VAL A 192 11.86 -9.44 8.70
N LEU A 193 12.11 -8.27 8.11
CA LEU A 193 11.53 -7.01 8.58
C LEU A 193 10.02 -6.94 8.34
N ARG A 194 9.53 -7.48 7.23
CA ARG A 194 8.08 -7.64 6.99
C ARG A 194 7.44 -8.54 8.03
N GLU A 195 8.09 -9.63 8.41
CA GLU A 195 7.56 -10.52 9.46
C GLU A 195 7.51 -9.83 10.83
N ILE A 196 8.54 -9.07 11.20
CA ILE A 196 8.53 -8.25 12.42
C ILE A 196 7.40 -7.20 12.35
N SER A 197 7.22 -6.55 11.20
CA SER A 197 6.17 -5.54 11.01
C SER A 197 4.76 -6.07 11.26
N LYS A 198 4.48 -7.34 10.92
CA LYS A 198 3.18 -7.98 11.18
C LYS A 198 2.84 -8.12 12.67
N GLN A 199 3.85 -8.16 13.52
CA GLN A 199 3.68 -8.31 14.97
C GLN A 199 3.56 -6.98 15.71
N LEU A 200 3.76 -5.86 15.01
CA LEU A 200 3.51 -4.53 15.56
C LEU A 200 2.01 -4.16 15.46
N LYS A 201 1.53 -3.41 16.45
CA LYS A 201 0.14 -2.91 16.46
C LYS A 201 -0.01 -1.83 15.38
N LYS A 202 -0.89 -2.06 14.40
CA LYS A 202 -1.07 -1.20 13.21
C LYS A 202 -1.64 0.19 13.54
N ASP A 203 -2.50 0.29 14.56
CA ASP A 203 -3.21 1.52 14.94
C ASP A 203 -2.61 2.20 16.18
N HIS A 204 -1.37 1.84 16.51
CA HIS A 204 -0.69 2.35 17.67
C HIS A 204 0.43 3.30 17.30
N VAL A 205 0.51 4.42 18.03
CA VAL A 205 1.60 5.39 17.92
C VAL A 205 2.55 5.17 19.08
N TYR A 206 3.67 4.55 18.80
CA TYR A 206 4.74 4.26 19.75
C TYR A 206 5.55 5.52 20.09
N ASP A 207 5.94 5.68 21.33
CA ASP A 207 7.11 6.50 21.62
C ASP A 207 8.41 5.71 21.34
N GLU A 208 9.55 6.41 21.34
CA GLU A 208 10.82 5.78 21.00
C GLU A 208 11.19 4.65 21.97
N LYS A 209 10.97 4.83 23.27
CA LYS A 209 11.29 3.85 24.29
C LYS A 209 10.44 2.60 24.19
N GLU A 210 9.15 2.80 23.96
CA GLU A 210 8.18 1.72 23.77
C GLU A 210 8.52 0.89 22.52
N LEU A 211 8.74 1.54 21.36
CA LEU A 211 9.13 0.84 20.14
C LEU A 211 10.43 0.07 20.30
N ASN A 212 11.44 0.70 20.93
CA ASN A 212 12.72 0.06 21.19
C ASN A 212 12.55 -1.19 22.08
N GLY A 213 11.69 -1.13 23.10
CA GLY A 213 11.35 -2.28 23.95
C GLY A 213 10.74 -3.44 23.17
N VAL A 214 9.82 -3.15 22.27
CA VAL A 214 9.19 -4.16 21.40
C VAL A 214 10.21 -4.75 20.42
N LEU A 215 10.98 -3.91 19.72
CA LEU A 215 11.97 -4.37 18.74
C LEU A 215 13.12 -5.15 19.36
N LYS A 216 13.50 -4.83 20.60
CA LYS A 216 14.51 -5.57 21.36
C LYS A 216 14.09 -7.02 21.62
N GLY A 217 12.78 -7.30 21.70
CA GLY A 217 12.26 -8.66 21.78
C GLY A 217 12.55 -9.50 20.54
N PHE A 218 12.76 -8.86 19.39
CA PHE A 218 13.10 -9.57 18.14
C PHE A 218 14.63 -9.68 17.93
N PHE A 219 15.37 -8.63 18.26
CA PHE A 219 16.82 -8.62 18.05
C PHE A 219 17.50 -7.57 18.93
N GLU A 220 18.69 -7.89 19.46
CA GLU A 220 19.42 -7.01 20.39
C GLU A 220 19.73 -5.64 19.77
N ASP A 221 20.19 -5.60 18.50
CA ASP A 221 20.38 -4.34 17.76
C ASP A 221 19.04 -3.86 17.16
N TYR A 222 18.14 -3.45 18.04
CA TYR A 222 16.84 -2.89 17.69
C TYR A 222 16.95 -1.58 16.89
N ALA A 223 18.04 -0.82 17.07
CA ALA A 223 18.25 0.43 16.33
C ALA A 223 18.47 0.16 14.85
N LEU A 224 19.20 -0.91 14.52
CA LEU A 224 19.39 -1.39 13.16
C LEU A 224 18.06 -1.79 12.51
N ILE A 225 17.24 -2.60 13.20
CA ILE A 225 15.92 -2.99 12.74
C ILE A 225 15.05 -1.76 12.47
N ARG A 226 14.93 -0.85 13.45
CA ARG A 226 14.13 0.37 13.33
C ARG A 226 14.51 1.21 12.11
N ARG A 227 15.81 1.41 11.88
CA ARG A 227 16.33 2.16 10.74
C ARG A 227 15.91 1.54 9.41
N TYR A 228 16.11 0.23 9.25
CA TYR A 228 15.72 -0.44 8.01
C TYR A 228 14.20 -0.51 7.82
N MET A 229 13.42 -0.65 8.88
CA MET A 229 11.95 -0.62 8.76
C MET A 229 11.45 0.74 8.25
N ILE A 230 12.08 1.84 8.66
CA ILE A 230 11.78 3.18 8.13
C ILE A 230 12.24 3.29 6.67
N GLU A 231 13.46 2.87 6.37
CA GLU A 231 14.03 2.91 5.02
C GLU A 231 13.18 2.15 4.01
N TYR A 232 12.66 0.99 4.38
CA TYR A 232 11.82 0.17 3.49
C TYR A 232 10.33 0.55 3.52
N GLY A 233 9.95 1.57 4.29
CA GLY A 233 8.57 2.05 4.35
C GLY A 233 7.62 1.17 5.16
N LEU A 234 8.13 0.35 6.06
CA LEU A 234 7.32 -0.45 6.99
C LEU A 234 6.92 0.33 8.25
N LEU A 235 7.77 1.28 8.66
CA LEU A 235 7.52 2.24 9.73
C LEU A 235 7.62 3.66 9.19
N ASP A 236 6.91 4.56 9.84
CA ASP A 236 7.09 6.00 9.69
C ASP A 236 7.29 6.66 11.04
N ARG A 237 7.75 7.92 11.07
CA ARG A 237 8.04 8.66 12.29
C ARG A 237 7.81 10.16 12.14
N LYS A 238 7.66 10.85 13.26
CA LYS A 238 7.83 12.30 13.27
C LYS A 238 9.28 12.69 12.97
N SER A 239 9.47 13.87 12.40
CA SER A 239 10.81 14.40 12.05
C SER A 239 11.75 14.50 13.24
N ASP A 240 11.22 14.77 14.43
CA ASP A 240 11.95 14.84 15.68
C ASP A 240 12.26 13.48 16.33
N GLY A 241 11.77 12.37 15.74
CA GLY A 241 11.96 11.03 16.25
C GLY A 241 11.20 10.70 17.53
N SER A 242 10.25 11.53 17.96
CA SER A 242 9.51 11.33 19.21
C SER A 242 8.39 10.29 19.09
N LYS A 243 7.87 10.03 17.90
CA LYS A 243 6.75 9.13 17.64
C LYS A 243 6.98 8.30 16.39
N TYR A 244 6.50 7.06 16.44
CA TYR A 244 6.63 6.06 15.38
C TYR A 244 5.31 5.32 15.19
N TRP A 245 5.02 4.89 13.98
CA TRP A 245 3.84 4.06 13.67
C TRP A 245 4.11 3.13 12.50
N VAL A 246 3.35 2.03 12.43
CA VAL A 246 3.36 1.14 11.25
C VAL A 246 2.71 1.88 10.10
N LYS A 247 3.39 1.95 8.97
CA LYS A 247 2.88 2.60 7.77
C LYS A 247 1.79 1.73 7.14
N LYS A 248 0.67 2.35 6.74
CA LYS A 248 -0.53 1.68 6.17
C LYS A 248 -0.59 1.82 4.65
#